data_736e184dd0fcb2115a26974a1622036a
#
_entry.id   736e184dd0fcb2115a26974a1622036a
#
_cell.length_a   1.000
_cell.length_b   1.000
_cell.length_c   1.000
_cell.angle_alpha   90.00
_cell.angle_beta   90.00
_cell.angle_gamma   90.00
#
_symmetry.space_group_name_H-M   'P 1'
#
loop_
_entity.id
_entity.type
_entity.pdbx_description
1 polymer ?
#
loop_
_entity_poly.entity_id
_entity_poly.type
_entity_poly.pdbx_seq_one_letter_code
_entity_poly.pdbx_strand_id
1 'polypeptide(L)'
;MKKILIFFLFSFLLSCNSHDDEKENLKAKWINNAFDTFESGNYPNIKAISWWHENWEGTSLRLDSSPQATEAFQNRIENGLYETQCQFENNKLIPFENGIYHGAFPDFGGQENFVSDERIIAYQDLTGKEIAWAYFSNNWIGGIFFPIDDISIIHNNGNTPFVRLMARSDFEEYGQDETYTMQRILNGDFDTELNEWFIKAAQLNYPILCEFGTEMNGNWFPWNGQYAGAGTTNGYGDPDYPDGPERFRDAYRHIIDLANTNNATNITWFFHADDQSFPQEAWNDIAYYYPGDNYIDWLGVSIYGPYTKDEDFIYFSDFMEQIYPKLTAISPNKPIAVLEFGITEM
;
A
#
# COMPACT_ATOMS: atom_id res chain seq x y z
N MET A 1 -46.21 51.44 63.23
CA MET A 1 -46.17 51.13 61.77
C MET A 1 -44.78 50.60 61.42
N LYS A 2 -44.64 49.28 61.33
CA LYS A 2 -43.36 48.66 60.96
C LYS A 2 -43.36 48.41 59.45
N LYS A 3 -42.45 49.00 58.72
CA LYS A 3 -42.20 48.75 57.30
C LYS A 3 -41.32 47.48 57.12
N ILE A 4 -41.91 46.46 56.44
CA ILE A 4 -41.19 45.24 56.04
C ILE A 4 -40.57 45.52 54.73
N LEU A 5 -39.21 45.39 54.67
CA LEU A 5 -38.43 45.49 53.47
C LEU A 5 -38.20 44.06 52.90
N ILE A 6 -38.80 43.76 51.77
CA ILE A 6 -38.61 42.46 51.06
C ILE A 6 -37.40 42.61 50.14
N PHE A 7 -36.33 41.85 50.42
CA PHE A 7 -35.21 41.68 49.53
C PHE A 7 -35.51 40.56 48.52
N PHE A 8 -35.61 40.93 47.27
CA PHE A 8 -35.57 39.92 46.16
C PHE A 8 -34.12 39.57 45.87
N LEU A 9 -33.74 38.32 46.15
CA LEU A 9 -32.47 37.73 45.75
C LEU A 9 -32.64 37.23 44.33
N PHE A 10 -32.04 37.93 43.35
CA PHE A 10 -31.90 37.43 41.99
C PHE A 10 -30.68 36.48 41.95
N SER A 11 -30.95 35.17 41.93
CA SER A 11 -29.91 34.17 41.65
C SER A 11 -29.60 34.20 40.14
N PHE A 12 -28.45 34.79 39.77
CA PHE A 12 -27.86 34.57 38.47
C PHE A 12 -27.32 33.12 38.43
N LEU A 13 -27.98 32.22 37.75
CA LEU A 13 -27.43 30.96 37.31
C LEU A 13 -26.49 31.28 36.17
N LEU A 14 -25.19 31.39 36.47
CA LEU A 14 -24.11 31.27 35.47
C LEU A 14 -24.13 29.82 34.98
N SER A 15 -24.76 29.59 33.83
CA SER A 15 -24.52 28.39 33.03
C SER A 15 -23.07 28.47 32.56
N CYS A 16 -22.16 27.77 33.23
CA CYS A 16 -20.90 27.38 32.63
C CYS A 16 -21.25 26.39 31.51
N ASN A 17 -21.29 26.89 30.27
CA ASN A 17 -21.01 26.05 29.13
C ASN A 17 -19.53 25.69 29.26
N SER A 18 -19.22 24.50 29.78
CA SER A 18 -17.99 23.82 29.49
C SER A 18 -18.03 23.52 27.99
N HIS A 19 -17.47 24.36 27.18
CA HIS A 19 -16.87 23.87 25.94
C HIS A 19 -15.77 22.92 26.46
N ASP A 20 -16.06 21.65 26.54
CA ASP A 20 -15.03 20.65 26.37
C ASP A 20 -14.52 20.92 24.95
N ASP A 21 -13.35 21.56 24.84
CA ASP A 21 -12.56 21.50 23.63
C ASP A 21 -12.26 20.01 23.43
N GLU A 22 -13.09 19.33 22.63
CA GLU A 22 -12.78 17.97 22.17
C GLU A 22 -11.41 18.10 21.50
N LYS A 23 -10.42 17.50 22.12
CA LYS A 23 -9.06 17.48 21.59
C LYS A 23 -9.16 16.94 20.16
N GLU A 24 -8.75 17.73 19.17
CA GLU A 24 -8.81 17.37 17.77
C GLU A 24 -8.19 15.99 17.57
N ASN A 25 -8.92 15.03 16.98
CA ASN A 25 -8.38 13.71 16.67
C ASN A 25 -7.48 13.82 15.45
N LEU A 26 -6.17 13.69 15.66
CA LEU A 26 -5.16 13.90 14.62
C LEU A 26 -5.24 12.85 13.52
N LYS A 27 -5.61 11.61 13.84
CA LYS A 27 -5.84 10.56 12.84
C LYS A 27 -7.01 10.89 11.93
N ALA A 28 -8.15 11.32 12.48
CA ALA A 28 -9.29 11.76 11.68
C ALA A 28 -8.95 12.97 10.81
N LYS A 29 -8.16 13.91 11.33
CA LYS A 29 -7.66 15.07 10.57
C LYS A 29 -6.78 14.65 9.41
N TRP A 30 -5.86 13.72 9.63
CA TRP A 30 -4.96 13.19 8.59
C TRP A 30 -5.75 12.43 7.51
N ILE A 31 -6.73 11.60 7.91
CA ILE A 31 -7.64 10.90 7.00
C ILE A 31 -8.34 11.92 6.09
N ASN A 32 -8.96 12.95 6.66
CA ASN A 32 -9.63 13.99 5.87
C ASN A 32 -8.67 14.69 4.90
N ASN A 33 -7.45 15.01 5.34
CA ASN A 33 -6.44 15.62 4.46
C ASN A 33 -6.01 14.69 3.32
N ALA A 34 -5.87 13.38 3.58
CA ALA A 34 -5.58 12.41 2.53
C ALA A 34 -6.67 12.40 1.45
N PHE A 35 -7.93 12.34 1.86
CA PHE A 35 -9.06 12.37 0.92
C PHE A 35 -9.19 13.71 0.19
N ASP A 36 -8.98 14.84 0.87
CA ASP A 36 -8.91 16.17 0.22
C ASP A 36 -7.82 16.20 -0.86
N THR A 37 -6.69 15.56 -0.60
CA THR A 37 -5.59 15.45 -1.56
C THR A 37 -6.00 14.63 -2.78
N PHE A 38 -6.62 13.47 -2.60
CA PHE A 38 -7.10 12.61 -3.70
C PHE A 38 -8.16 13.31 -4.56
N GLU A 39 -9.04 14.09 -3.94
CA GLU A 39 -10.17 14.76 -4.60
C GLU A 39 -9.80 16.14 -5.17
N SER A 40 -8.62 16.67 -4.87
CA SER A 40 -8.19 18.02 -5.25
C SER A 40 -8.08 18.26 -6.77
N GLY A 41 -7.92 17.18 -7.57
CA GLY A 41 -7.60 17.25 -8.98
C GLY A 41 -6.14 17.62 -9.30
N ASN A 42 -5.31 17.88 -8.28
CA ASN A 42 -3.89 18.22 -8.47
C ASN A 42 -3.03 17.00 -8.84
N TYR A 43 -3.52 15.80 -8.56
CA TYR A 43 -2.81 14.54 -8.75
C TYR A 43 -3.58 13.60 -9.70
N PRO A 44 -3.74 13.96 -10.98
CA PRO A 44 -4.67 13.28 -11.91
C PRO A 44 -4.31 11.82 -12.19
N ASN A 45 -3.05 11.42 -11.97
CA ASN A 45 -2.62 10.03 -12.15
C ASN A 45 -2.97 9.13 -10.96
N ILE A 46 -3.37 9.67 -9.81
CA ILE A 46 -3.87 8.85 -8.69
C ILE A 46 -5.22 8.26 -9.11
N LYS A 47 -5.26 6.93 -9.20
CA LYS A 47 -6.41 6.15 -9.68
C LYS A 47 -6.83 5.04 -8.73
N ALA A 48 -6.11 4.88 -7.62
CA ALA A 48 -6.44 3.89 -6.61
C ALA A 48 -5.86 4.27 -5.25
N ILE A 49 -6.54 3.81 -4.20
CA ILE A 49 -6.10 3.92 -2.80
C ILE A 49 -6.37 2.60 -2.08
N SER A 50 -5.52 2.21 -1.12
CA SER A 50 -5.72 1.05 -0.27
C SER A 50 -5.30 1.36 1.17
N TRP A 51 -6.26 1.40 2.09
CA TRP A 51 -5.95 1.58 3.51
C TRP A 51 -5.27 0.33 4.08
N TRP A 52 -4.18 0.53 4.85
CA TRP A 52 -3.57 -0.53 5.63
C TRP A 52 -4.30 -0.69 6.96
N HIS A 53 -5.12 -1.74 7.08
CA HIS A 53 -5.97 -1.96 8.25
C HIS A 53 -5.40 -3.01 9.20
N GLU A 54 -4.17 -2.80 9.67
CA GLU A 54 -3.52 -3.67 10.65
C GLU A 54 -2.70 -2.84 11.63
N ASN A 55 -2.57 -3.34 12.86
CA ASN A 55 -1.65 -2.79 13.85
C ASN A 55 -0.40 -3.68 13.88
N TRP A 56 0.77 -3.08 13.74
CA TRP A 56 2.06 -3.75 13.87
C TRP A 56 3.02 -2.91 14.72
N GLU A 57 3.96 -3.57 15.44
CA GLU A 57 5.02 -2.92 16.21
C GLU A 57 4.58 -1.79 17.16
N GLY A 58 3.38 -1.90 17.72
CA GLY A 58 2.83 -0.90 18.64
C GLY A 58 2.12 0.27 17.98
N THR A 59 1.93 0.24 16.65
CA THR A 59 1.09 1.19 15.93
C THR A 59 -0.40 0.95 16.20
N SER A 60 -1.24 1.91 15.83
CA SER A 60 -2.71 1.77 15.82
C SER A 60 -3.27 2.28 14.49
N LEU A 61 -2.84 1.60 13.39
CA LEU A 61 -3.24 1.96 12.03
C LEU A 61 -4.67 1.55 11.68
N ARG A 62 -5.25 0.58 12.39
CA ARG A 62 -6.63 0.15 12.17
C ARG A 62 -7.60 1.32 12.26
N LEU A 63 -8.59 1.37 11.37
CA LEU A 63 -9.61 2.44 11.34
C LEU A 63 -10.49 2.46 12.61
N ASP A 64 -10.68 1.30 13.24
CA ASP A 64 -11.46 1.16 14.48
C ASP A 64 -10.68 1.51 15.77
N SER A 65 -9.51 2.14 15.64
CA SER A 65 -8.72 2.63 16.79
C SER A 65 -9.42 3.75 17.57
N SER A 66 -10.29 4.54 16.90
CA SER A 66 -11.18 5.52 17.52
C SER A 66 -12.46 5.71 16.70
N PRO A 67 -13.58 6.10 17.34
CA PRO A 67 -14.81 6.43 16.62
C PRO A 67 -14.62 7.56 15.59
N GLN A 68 -13.81 8.55 15.91
CA GLN A 68 -13.53 9.70 15.02
C GLN A 68 -12.77 9.28 13.76
N ALA A 69 -11.80 8.38 13.87
CA ALA A 69 -11.07 7.84 12.72
C ALA A 69 -12.00 7.03 11.79
N THR A 70 -12.83 6.16 12.39
CA THR A 70 -13.83 5.38 11.65
C THR A 70 -14.80 6.29 10.91
N GLU A 71 -15.41 7.26 11.61
CA GLU A 71 -16.38 8.20 11.04
C GLU A 71 -15.76 9.06 9.93
N ALA A 72 -14.54 9.56 10.13
CA ALA A 72 -13.82 10.33 9.12
C ALA A 72 -13.64 9.53 7.83
N PHE A 73 -13.21 8.27 7.94
CA PHE A 73 -13.03 7.40 6.78
C PHE A 73 -14.37 7.07 6.10
N GLN A 74 -15.38 6.66 6.87
CA GLN A 74 -16.71 6.32 6.35
C GLN A 74 -17.31 7.46 5.55
N ASN A 75 -17.31 8.69 6.10
CA ASN A 75 -17.89 9.88 5.48
C ASN A 75 -17.22 10.22 4.14
N ARG A 76 -15.94 9.91 3.98
CA ARG A 76 -15.19 10.20 2.74
C ARG A 76 -15.35 9.10 1.72
N ILE A 77 -15.23 7.84 2.14
CA ILE A 77 -15.25 6.70 1.22
C ILE A 77 -16.63 6.43 0.62
N GLU A 78 -17.71 6.85 1.26
CA GLU A 78 -19.07 6.69 0.72
C GLU A 78 -19.28 7.47 -0.58
N ASN A 79 -18.43 8.49 -0.87
CA ASN A 79 -18.48 9.26 -2.11
C ASN A 79 -18.45 8.34 -3.35
N GLY A 80 -19.30 8.64 -4.32
CA GLY A 80 -19.40 7.90 -5.59
C GLY A 80 -18.14 7.95 -6.48
N LEU A 81 -17.14 8.74 -6.09
CA LEU A 81 -15.83 8.76 -6.74
C LEU A 81 -15.04 7.45 -6.50
N TYR A 82 -15.29 6.77 -5.36
CA TYR A 82 -14.53 5.58 -4.96
C TYR A 82 -15.21 4.31 -5.47
N GLU A 83 -14.56 3.64 -6.42
CA GLU A 83 -15.05 2.47 -7.14
C GLU A 83 -14.67 1.17 -6.43
N THR A 84 -15.61 0.24 -6.39
CA THR A 84 -15.49 -1.02 -5.65
C THR A 84 -15.35 -2.25 -6.55
N GLN A 85 -15.35 -2.06 -7.88
CA GLN A 85 -15.22 -3.13 -8.85
C GLN A 85 -14.13 -2.80 -9.86
N CYS A 86 -13.14 -3.68 -9.98
CA CYS A 86 -12.09 -3.53 -10.99
C CYS A 86 -12.62 -3.66 -12.41
N GLN A 87 -12.16 -2.79 -13.29
CA GLN A 87 -12.40 -2.89 -14.73
C GLN A 87 -11.15 -3.37 -15.46
N PHE A 88 -11.35 -4.30 -16.37
CA PHE A 88 -10.24 -4.91 -17.11
C PHE A 88 -10.45 -4.78 -18.62
N GLU A 89 -9.38 -4.48 -19.32
CA GLU A 89 -9.29 -4.59 -20.76
C GLU A 89 -8.12 -5.52 -21.12
N ASN A 90 -8.38 -6.53 -21.94
CA ASN A 90 -7.39 -7.58 -22.27
C ASN A 90 -6.74 -8.20 -21.02
N ASN A 91 -7.53 -8.43 -19.97
CA ASN A 91 -7.12 -8.92 -18.64
C ASN A 91 -6.18 -7.99 -17.84
N LYS A 92 -5.99 -6.75 -18.26
CA LYS A 92 -5.21 -5.75 -17.54
C LYS A 92 -6.14 -4.74 -16.87
N LEU A 93 -5.85 -4.37 -15.62
CA LEU A 93 -6.58 -3.36 -14.89
C LEU A 93 -6.44 -2.01 -15.61
N ILE A 94 -7.57 -1.40 -15.95
CA ILE A 94 -7.60 -0.05 -16.53
C ILE A 94 -8.04 0.98 -15.49
N PRO A 95 -7.49 2.20 -15.50
CA PRO A 95 -7.95 3.27 -14.61
C PRO A 95 -9.33 3.77 -15.03
N PHE A 96 -10.16 4.16 -14.06
CA PHE A 96 -11.34 4.97 -14.35
C PHE A 96 -10.95 6.36 -14.84
N GLU A 97 -11.72 6.90 -15.76
CA GLU A 97 -11.55 8.28 -16.20
C GLU A 97 -11.83 9.25 -15.03
N ASN A 98 -12.97 9.06 -14.35
CA ASN A 98 -13.47 9.92 -13.29
C ASN A 98 -13.74 9.13 -11.98
N GLY A 99 -12.89 8.18 -11.64
CA GLY A 99 -13.02 7.35 -10.45
C GLY A 99 -11.66 6.95 -9.88
N ILE A 100 -11.68 6.53 -8.63
CA ILE A 100 -10.52 6.05 -7.87
C ILE A 100 -10.90 4.68 -7.29
N TYR A 101 -10.13 3.64 -7.53
CA TYR A 101 -10.37 2.34 -6.92
C TYR A 101 -10.17 2.40 -5.40
N HIS A 102 -11.10 1.81 -4.67
CA HIS A 102 -10.99 1.56 -3.24
C HIS A 102 -10.56 0.13 -3.00
N GLY A 103 -9.28 -0.10 -2.79
CA GLY A 103 -8.71 -1.36 -2.30
C GLY A 103 -8.45 -1.33 -0.80
N ALA A 104 -8.00 -2.44 -0.24
CA ALA A 104 -7.57 -2.52 1.15
C ALA A 104 -6.62 -3.68 1.43
N PHE A 105 -5.87 -3.54 2.55
CA PHE A 105 -5.34 -4.65 3.33
C PHE A 105 -6.24 -4.85 4.56
N PRO A 106 -7.12 -5.85 4.59
CA PRO A 106 -8.14 -6.00 5.62
C PRO A 106 -7.68 -6.83 6.83
N ASP A 107 -6.49 -6.54 7.37
CA ASP A 107 -5.90 -7.21 8.54
C ASP A 107 -5.80 -8.74 8.37
N PHE A 108 -4.99 -9.19 7.42
CA PHE A 108 -4.71 -10.63 7.26
C PHE A 108 -3.63 -11.18 8.22
N GLY A 109 -3.38 -10.45 9.32
CA GLY A 109 -2.49 -10.85 10.41
C GLY A 109 -1.01 -10.58 10.12
N GLY A 110 -0.17 -10.66 11.14
CA GLY A 110 1.22 -10.22 11.12
C GLY A 110 2.16 -10.91 10.13
N GLN A 111 1.70 -11.93 9.39
CA GLN A 111 2.39 -12.49 8.22
C GLN A 111 1.73 -12.08 6.90
N GLU A 112 0.69 -11.26 6.98
CA GLU A 112 -0.06 -10.68 5.88
C GLU A 112 -0.69 -11.73 4.93
N ASN A 113 -0.91 -12.95 5.42
CA ASN A 113 -1.35 -14.09 4.62
C ASN A 113 -2.46 -14.95 5.26
N PHE A 114 -3.08 -14.49 6.35
CA PHE A 114 -4.25 -15.17 6.93
C PHE A 114 -5.54 -14.69 6.25
N VAL A 115 -5.61 -14.93 4.94
CA VAL A 115 -6.76 -14.52 4.12
C VAL A 115 -8.01 -15.27 4.55
N SER A 116 -9.09 -14.55 4.86
CA SER A 116 -10.39 -15.14 5.16
C SER A 116 -11.54 -14.22 4.77
N ASP A 117 -12.69 -14.84 4.48
CA ASP A 117 -13.95 -14.15 4.19
C ASP A 117 -14.33 -13.21 5.31
N GLU A 118 -14.21 -13.67 6.57
CA GLU A 118 -14.62 -12.92 7.74
C GLU A 118 -13.84 -11.61 7.87
N ARG A 119 -12.53 -11.60 7.55
CA ARG A 119 -11.69 -10.39 7.63
C ARG A 119 -12.04 -9.39 6.54
N ILE A 120 -12.31 -9.86 5.33
CA ILE A 120 -12.76 -8.99 4.21
C ILE A 120 -14.11 -8.37 4.56
N ILE A 121 -15.08 -9.19 4.98
CA ILE A 121 -16.43 -8.72 5.35
C ILE A 121 -16.36 -7.77 6.53
N ALA A 122 -15.57 -8.07 7.57
CA ALA A 122 -15.42 -7.20 8.72
C ALA A 122 -14.88 -5.81 8.36
N TYR A 123 -13.92 -5.74 7.41
CA TYR A 123 -13.41 -4.46 6.92
C TYR A 123 -14.49 -3.69 6.13
N GLN A 124 -15.22 -4.36 5.25
CA GLN A 124 -16.29 -3.76 4.45
C GLN A 124 -17.45 -3.28 5.33
N ASP A 125 -17.84 -4.06 6.35
CA ASP A 125 -18.84 -3.67 7.34
C ASP A 125 -18.37 -2.46 8.16
N LEU A 126 -17.11 -2.44 8.57
CA LEU A 126 -16.51 -1.32 9.30
C LEU A 126 -16.51 -0.03 8.48
N THR A 127 -16.15 -0.10 7.21
CA THR A 127 -16.06 1.08 6.34
C THR A 127 -17.40 1.48 5.72
N GLY A 128 -18.39 0.57 5.73
CA GLY A 128 -19.67 0.76 5.05
C GLY A 128 -19.59 0.69 3.53
N LYS A 129 -18.47 0.19 2.99
CA LYS A 129 -18.23 0.13 1.54
C LYS A 129 -17.44 -1.12 1.15
N GLU A 130 -17.81 -1.74 0.04
CA GLU A 130 -17.05 -2.82 -0.59
C GLU A 130 -15.69 -2.33 -1.08
N ILE A 131 -14.77 -3.27 -1.31
CA ILE A 131 -13.42 -2.99 -1.84
C ILE A 131 -13.25 -3.58 -3.24
N ALA A 132 -12.49 -2.90 -4.10
CA ALA A 132 -12.18 -3.38 -5.45
C ALA A 132 -11.23 -4.58 -5.41
N TRP A 133 -10.27 -4.55 -4.49
CA TRP A 133 -9.33 -5.64 -4.25
C TRP A 133 -8.96 -5.76 -2.78
N ALA A 134 -8.61 -6.96 -2.37
CA ALA A 134 -7.88 -7.22 -1.15
C ALA A 134 -6.48 -7.71 -1.50
N TYR A 135 -5.44 -7.14 -0.89
CA TYR A 135 -4.09 -7.61 -1.12
C TYR A 135 -3.51 -8.34 0.09
N PHE A 136 -2.60 -9.28 -0.20
CA PHE A 136 -1.97 -10.14 0.78
C PHE A 136 -0.56 -10.55 0.34
N SER A 137 0.25 -11.02 1.28
CA SER A 137 1.63 -11.40 1.03
C SER A 137 1.77 -12.89 0.73
N ASN A 138 2.29 -13.21 -0.45
CA ASN A 138 2.77 -14.53 -0.81
C ASN A 138 4.25 -14.64 -0.43
N ASN A 139 4.51 -14.89 0.86
CA ASN A 139 5.85 -15.06 1.39
C ASN A 139 6.46 -16.37 0.89
N TRP A 140 7.74 -16.35 0.47
CA TRP A 140 8.42 -17.53 -0.06
C TRP A 140 9.01 -18.43 1.03
N ILE A 141 8.50 -18.34 2.25
CA ILE A 141 8.92 -19.15 3.37
C ILE A 141 8.59 -20.62 3.11
N GLY A 142 9.63 -21.44 3.12
CA GLY A 142 9.53 -22.87 2.82
C GLY A 142 9.36 -23.22 1.33
N GLY A 143 9.38 -22.23 0.43
CA GLY A 143 9.31 -22.40 -1.01
C GLY A 143 8.39 -21.38 -1.71
N ILE A 144 8.43 -21.37 -3.05
CA ILE A 144 7.61 -20.52 -3.89
C ILE A 144 6.36 -21.28 -4.30
N PHE A 145 5.24 -21.03 -3.63
CA PHE A 145 3.98 -21.72 -3.88
C PHE A 145 2.90 -20.77 -4.38
N PHE A 146 2.12 -21.23 -5.36
CA PHE A 146 0.96 -20.48 -5.83
C PHE A 146 -0.17 -20.51 -4.78
N PRO A 147 -0.63 -19.36 -4.26
CA PRO A 147 -1.56 -19.28 -3.14
C PRO A 147 -3.02 -19.41 -3.63
N ILE A 148 -3.39 -20.54 -4.21
CA ILE A 148 -4.69 -20.75 -4.86
C ILE A 148 -5.88 -20.57 -3.90
N ASP A 149 -5.73 -21.00 -2.64
CA ASP A 149 -6.80 -20.92 -1.65
C ASP A 149 -7.07 -19.46 -1.29
N ASP A 150 -6.03 -18.67 -1.01
CA ASP A 150 -6.14 -17.24 -0.69
C ASP A 150 -6.75 -16.44 -1.86
N ILE A 151 -6.24 -16.67 -3.08
CA ILE A 151 -6.75 -16.07 -4.30
C ILE A 151 -8.24 -16.42 -4.49
N SER A 152 -8.62 -17.67 -4.25
CA SER A 152 -10.00 -18.13 -4.41
C SER A 152 -10.94 -17.51 -3.37
N ILE A 153 -10.50 -17.35 -2.13
CA ILE A 153 -11.27 -16.67 -1.06
C ILE A 153 -11.59 -15.25 -1.49
N ILE A 154 -10.58 -14.47 -1.87
CA ILE A 154 -10.77 -13.07 -2.27
C ILE A 154 -11.68 -12.98 -3.50
N HIS A 155 -11.43 -13.79 -4.52
CA HIS A 155 -12.25 -13.80 -5.73
C HIS A 155 -13.72 -14.15 -5.46
N ASN A 156 -13.97 -15.17 -4.63
CA ASN A 156 -15.33 -15.61 -4.30
C ASN A 156 -16.12 -14.59 -3.48
N ASN A 157 -15.43 -13.68 -2.77
CA ASN A 157 -16.04 -12.52 -2.12
C ASN A 157 -16.42 -11.40 -3.11
N GLY A 158 -16.11 -11.55 -4.39
CA GLY A 158 -16.37 -10.53 -5.43
C GLY A 158 -15.27 -9.48 -5.57
N ASN A 159 -14.15 -9.66 -4.87
CA ASN A 159 -13.00 -8.75 -4.93
C ASN A 159 -11.92 -9.28 -5.87
N THR A 160 -11.08 -8.41 -6.39
CA THR A 160 -9.92 -8.82 -7.19
C THR A 160 -8.76 -9.21 -6.28
N PRO A 161 -8.15 -10.39 -6.44
CA PRO A 161 -6.96 -10.77 -5.67
C PRO A 161 -5.76 -9.91 -6.05
N PHE A 162 -5.05 -9.37 -5.04
CA PHE A 162 -3.79 -8.68 -5.23
C PHE A 162 -2.69 -9.41 -4.46
N VAL A 163 -1.75 -9.98 -5.18
CA VAL A 163 -0.69 -10.85 -4.64
C VAL A 163 0.62 -10.10 -4.56
N ARG A 164 1.20 -10.01 -3.37
CA ARG A 164 2.54 -9.47 -3.15
C ARG A 164 3.55 -10.61 -3.14
N LEU A 165 4.42 -10.71 -4.15
CA LEU A 165 5.51 -11.72 -4.19
C LEU A 165 6.65 -11.25 -3.29
N MET A 166 6.79 -11.90 -2.14
CA MET A 166 7.71 -11.54 -1.07
C MET A 166 8.89 -12.51 -1.03
N ALA A 167 10.00 -12.12 -1.65
CA ALA A 167 11.21 -12.95 -1.78
C ALA A 167 12.01 -12.97 -0.47
N ARG A 168 11.48 -13.64 0.57
CA ARG A 168 12.09 -13.80 1.89
C ARG A 168 11.89 -15.20 2.45
N SER A 169 12.91 -15.74 3.10
CA SER A 169 12.88 -17.06 3.73
C SER A 169 12.43 -17.04 5.20
N ASP A 170 12.37 -15.86 5.80
CA ASP A 170 11.88 -15.60 7.16
C ASP A 170 11.29 -14.16 7.24
N PHE A 171 10.98 -13.72 8.46
CA PHE A 171 10.43 -12.37 8.72
C PHE A 171 11.45 -11.44 9.37
N GLU A 172 12.76 -11.76 9.31
CA GLU A 172 13.78 -10.83 9.80
C GLU A 172 13.85 -9.61 8.91
N GLU A 173 13.87 -8.44 9.53
CA GLU A 173 13.99 -7.14 8.86
C GLU A 173 15.43 -6.60 8.99
N TYR A 174 15.76 -5.63 8.14
CA TYR A 174 17.07 -4.96 8.12
C TYR A 174 18.26 -5.91 7.90
N GLY A 175 18.03 -6.97 7.13
CA GLY A 175 19.04 -7.99 6.82
C GLY A 175 18.95 -8.50 5.38
N GLN A 176 20.03 -9.11 4.93
CA GLN A 176 20.07 -9.83 3.65
C GLN A 176 19.44 -11.20 3.83
N ASP A 177 18.57 -11.60 2.93
CA ASP A 177 18.12 -13.00 2.81
C ASP A 177 19.14 -13.77 1.95
N GLU A 178 19.76 -14.80 2.54
CA GLU A 178 20.77 -15.61 1.83
C GLU A 178 20.14 -16.62 0.84
N THR A 179 18.83 -16.86 0.95
CA THR A 179 18.10 -17.80 0.10
C THR A 179 17.63 -17.14 -1.17
N TYR A 180 16.87 -16.02 -1.05
CA TYR A 180 16.20 -15.37 -2.17
C TYR A 180 16.88 -14.07 -2.59
N THR A 181 18.20 -14.11 -2.83
CA THR A 181 18.91 -12.93 -3.31
C THR A 181 18.51 -12.56 -4.75
N MET A 182 18.57 -11.27 -5.10
CA MET A 182 18.31 -10.81 -6.46
C MET A 182 19.22 -11.51 -7.48
N GLN A 183 20.48 -11.76 -7.11
CA GLN A 183 21.42 -12.47 -7.99
C GLN A 183 21.01 -13.92 -8.25
N ARG A 184 20.46 -14.62 -7.26
CA ARG A 184 20.00 -16.01 -7.45
C ARG A 184 18.74 -16.07 -8.31
N ILE A 185 17.84 -15.08 -8.21
CA ILE A 185 16.70 -14.94 -9.11
C ILE A 185 17.21 -14.77 -10.55
N LEU A 186 18.16 -13.86 -10.77
CA LEU A 186 18.77 -13.62 -12.08
C LEU A 186 19.51 -14.82 -12.65
N ASN A 187 20.09 -15.66 -11.81
CA ASN A 187 20.73 -16.91 -12.22
C ASN A 187 19.74 -17.99 -12.67
N GLY A 188 18.44 -17.80 -12.43
CA GLY A 188 17.38 -18.79 -12.69
C GLY A 188 17.30 -19.90 -11.65
N ASP A 189 17.87 -19.70 -10.44
CA ASP A 189 17.87 -20.73 -9.40
C ASP A 189 16.44 -21.14 -8.97
N PHE A 190 15.45 -20.29 -9.22
CA PHE A 190 14.04 -20.47 -8.84
C PHE A 190 13.10 -20.55 -10.05
N ASP A 191 13.62 -20.68 -11.27
CA ASP A 191 12.81 -20.69 -12.50
C ASP A 191 11.80 -21.85 -12.53
N THR A 192 12.14 -22.99 -11.94
CA THR A 192 11.23 -24.14 -11.89
C THR A 192 9.97 -23.80 -11.10
N GLU A 193 10.12 -23.28 -9.88
CA GLU A 193 9.03 -22.92 -8.97
C GLU A 193 8.23 -21.72 -9.50
N LEU A 194 8.90 -20.72 -10.05
CA LEU A 194 8.28 -19.55 -10.65
C LEU A 194 7.48 -19.93 -11.90
N ASN A 195 8.00 -20.81 -12.77
CA ASN A 195 7.25 -21.32 -13.91
C ASN A 195 5.98 -22.08 -13.46
N GLU A 196 6.07 -22.94 -12.44
CA GLU A 196 4.90 -23.62 -11.87
C GLU A 196 3.88 -22.63 -11.31
N TRP A 197 4.35 -21.57 -10.65
CA TRP A 197 3.52 -20.49 -10.13
C TRP A 197 2.75 -19.80 -11.28
N PHE A 198 3.44 -19.42 -12.36
CA PHE A 198 2.83 -18.72 -13.50
C PHE A 198 1.93 -19.62 -14.36
N ILE A 199 2.25 -20.92 -14.50
CA ILE A 199 1.36 -21.88 -15.13
C ILE A 199 0.01 -21.94 -14.38
N LYS A 200 0.02 -21.96 -13.05
CA LYS A 200 -1.21 -21.95 -12.25
C LYS A 200 -1.95 -20.62 -12.36
N ALA A 201 -1.24 -19.49 -12.34
CA ALA A 201 -1.83 -18.18 -12.56
C ALA A 201 -2.52 -18.06 -13.94
N ALA A 202 -1.88 -18.57 -14.99
CA ALA A 202 -2.44 -18.59 -16.34
C ALA A 202 -3.71 -19.47 -16.47
N GLN A 203 -3.91 -20.43 -15.56
CA GLN A 203 -5.09 -21.30 -15.53
C GLN A 203 -6.31 -20.65 -14.85
N LEU A 204 -6.12 -19.52 -14.16
CA LEU A 204 -7.24 -18.75 -13.63
C LEU A 204 -8.06 -18.18 -14.81
N ASN A 205 -9.38 -18.20 -14.66
CA ASN A 205 -10.30 -17.63 -15.65
C ASN A 205 -10.69 -16.18 -15.34
N TYR A 206 -9.90 -15.53 -14.46
CA TYR A 206 -10.07 -14.13 -14.04
C TYR A 206 -8.71 -13.46 -13.84
N PRO A 207 -8.66 -12.13 -13.95
CA PRO A 207 -7.45 -11.37 -13.70
C PRO A 207 -7.05 -11.34 -12.22
N ILE A 208 -5.75 -11.20 -11.98
CA ILE A 208 -5.16 -10.90 -10.67
C ILE A 208 -4.24 -9.68 -10.77
N LEU A 209 -4.05 -8.99 -9.66
CA LEU A 209 -3.06 -7.92 -9.51
C LEU A 209 -1.82 -8.51 -8.81
N CYS A 210 -0.65 -8.04 -9.18
CA CYS A 210 0.60 -8.56 -8.60
C CYS A 210 1.68 -7.50 -8.51
N GLU A 211 2.51 -7.61 -7.47
CA GLU A 211 3.77 -6.87 -7.33
C GLU A 211 4.88 -7.82 -6.89
N PHE A 212 6.12 -7.42 -7.12
CA PHE A 212 7.30 -8.11 -6.62
C PHE A 212 8.18 -7.15 -5.84
N GLY A 213 8.55 -7.53 -4.63
CA GLY A 213 9.48 -6.78 -3.80
C GLY A 213 8.95 -5.39 -3.46
N THR A 214 7.82 -5.33 -2.74
CA THR A 214 7.23 -4.09 -2.24
C THR A 214 8.27 -3.19 -1.57
N GLU A 215 8.12 -1.85 -1.68
CA GLU A 215 8.96 -0.87 -1.00
C GLU A 215 10.47 -1.12 -1.18
N MET A 216 10.88 -1.46 -2.40
CA MET A 216 12.25 -1.88 -2.70
C MET A 216 13.33 -0.84 -2.33
N ASN A 217 12.95 0.42 -2.17
CA ASN A 217 13.82 1.50 -1.74
C ASN A 217 13.96 1.61 -0.21
N GLY A 218 13.21 0.78 0.56
CA GLY A 218 13.30 0.66 2.02
C GLY A 218 14.22 -0.48 2.45
N ASN A 219 15.15 -0.24 3.38
CA ASN A 219 16.15 -1.23 3.80
C ASN A 219 15.68 -2.22 4.86
N TRP A 220 14.40 -2.18 5.22
CA TRP A 220 13.76 -3.19 6.06
C TRP A 220 13.49 -4.49 5.31
N PHE A 221 13.40 -4.48 3.99
CA PHE A 221 13.22 -5.67 3.19
C PHE A 221 14.52 -6.18 2.56
N PRO A 222 14.72 -7.52 2.45
CA PRO A 222 15.98 -8.11 1.96
C PRO A 222 16.24 -7.88 0.46
N TRP A 223 15.27 -7.47 -0.31
CA TRP A 223 15.42 -7.13 -1.73
C TRP A 223 15.87 -5.69 -1.98
N ASN A 224 16.06 -4.87 -0.93
CA ASN A 224 16.61 -3.53 -1.08
C ASN A 224 18.00 -3.57 -1.75
N GLY A 225 18.28 -2.62 -2.62
CA GLY A 225 19.56 -2.52 -3.34
C GLY A 225 20.80 -2.52 -2.44
N GLN A 226 20.67 -2.11 -1.17
CA GLN A 226 21.75 -2.16 -0.18
C GLN A 226 22.35 -3.56 -0.06
N TYR A 227 21.52 -4.61 -0.15
CA TYR A 227 21.92 -6.01 -0.01
C TYR A 227 22.37 -6.64 -1.34
N ALA A 228 22.26 -5.92 -2.45
CA ALA A 228 22.53 -6.40 -3.78
C ALA A 228 23.66 -5.64 -4.52
N GLY A 229 24.52 -4.92 -3.78
CA GLY A 229 25.63 -4.15 -4.35
C GLY A 229 25.56 -2.65 -4.08
N ALA A 230 24.46 -2.16 -3.53
CA ALA A 230 24.24 -0.74 -3.20
C ALA A 230 24.58 0.18 -4.39
N GLY A 231 25.34 1.25 -4.14
CA GLY A 231 25.73 2.23 -5.14
C GLY A 231 27.03 1.90 -5.90
N THR A 232 27.56 0.67 -5.83
CA THR A 232 28.68 0.27 -6.72
C THR A 232 28.17 0.22 -8.16
N THR A 233 29.10 0.39 -9.14
CA THR A 233 28.74 0.43 -10.58
C THR A 233 29.64 -0.46 -11.42
N ASN A 234 30.39 -1.36 -10.83
CA ASN A 234 31.38 -2.20 -11.52
C ASN A 234 31.27 -3.69 -11.18
N GLY A 235 30.23 -4.10 -10.49
CA GLY A 235 29.98 -5.48 -10.11
C GLY A 235 28.83 -6.14 -10.85
N TYR A 236 28.03 -5.33 -11.59
CA TYR A 236 26.89 -5.83 -12.36
C TYR A 236 26.52 -4.85 -13.48
N GLY A 237 25.97 -5.37 -14.57
CA GLY A 237 25.25 -4.66 -15.61
C GLY A 237 25.95 -3.44 -16.21
N ASP A 238 25.25 -2.32 -16.26
CA ASP A 238 25.69 -1.07 -16.86
C ASP A 238 26.54 -0.23 -15.88
N PRO A 239 27.78 0.14 -16.22
CA PRO A 239 28.65 0.91 -15.33
C PRO A 239 28.15 2.32 -14.99
N ASP A 240 27.11 2.80 -15.66
CA ASP A 240 26.46 4.08 -15.37
C ASP A 240 25.29 3.94 -14.36
N TYR A 241 24.95 2.70 -13.96
CA TYR A 241 23.87 2.40 -13.01
C TYR A 241 24.40 1.82 -11.69
N PRO A 242 23.72 2.11 -10.56
CA PRO A 242 24.04 1.47 -9.29
C PRO A 242 23.66 -0.01 -9.30
N ASP A 243 24.60 -0.88 -9.00
CA ASP A 243 24.50 -2.35 -9.08
C ASP A 243 23.30 -2.92 -8.29
N GLY A 244 23.03 -2.37 -7.11
CA GLY A 244 21.98 -2.87 -6.24
C GLY A 244 20.57 -2.69 -6.83
N PRO A 245 20.16 -1.46 -7.12
CA PRO A 245 18.90 -1.18 -7.84
C PRO A 245 18.81 -1.88 -9.20
N GLU A 246 19.92 -1.93 -9.96
CA GLU A 246 19.91 -2.57 -11.27
C GLU A 246 19.62 -4.07 -11.16
N ARG A 247 20.19 -4.78 -10.17
CA ARG A 247 19.89 -6.19 -9.92
C ARG A 247 18.43 -6.41 -9.57
N PHE A 248 17.84 -5.55 -8.73
CA PHE A 248 16.39 -5.63 -8.43
C PHE A 248 15.56 -5.44 -9.68
N ARG A 249 15.83 -4.39 -10.44
CA ARG A 249 15.16 -4.08 -11.71
C ARG A 249 15.17 -5.27 -12.66
N ASP A 250 16.33 -5.85 -12.87
CA ASP A 250 16.49 -6.96 -13.81
C ASP A 250 15.90 -8.27 -13.26
N ALA A 251 15.96 -8.51 -11.95
CA ALA A 251 15.26 -9.63 -11.31
C ALA A 251 13.73 -9.52 -11.48
N TYR A 252 13.18 -8.32 -11.34
CA TYR A 252 11.76 -8.09 -11.58
C TYR A 252 11.38 -8.35 -13.04
N ARG A 253 12.21 -7.87 -13.99
CA ARG A 253 12.04 -8.16 -15.44
C ARG A 253 12.06 -9.66 -15.69
N HIS A 254 13.01 -10.37 -15.13
CA HIS A 254 13.14 -11.83 -15.26
C HIS A 254 11.84 -12.55 -14.78
N ILE A 255 11.30 -12.17 -13.64
CA ILE A 255 10.03 -12.71 -13.12
C ILE A 255 8.88 -12.46 -14.11
N ILE A 256 8.76 -11.25 -14.65
CA ILE A 256 7.71 -10.92 -15.62
C ILE A 256 7.91 -11.66 -16.94
N ASP A 257 9.15 -11.84 -17.38
CA ASP A 257 9.46 -12.61 -18.59
C ASP A 257 9.09 -14.10 -18.44
N LEU A 258 9.27 -14.68 -17.24
CA LEU A 258 8.76 -16.02 -16.93
C LEU A 258 7.24 -16.07 -16.97
N ALA A 259 6.55 -15.06 -16.43
CA ALA A 259 5.08 -14.96 -16.51
C ALA A 259 4.63 -14.93 -17.98
N ASN A 260 5.24 -14.10 -18.81
CA ASN A 260 4.93 -14.00 -20.24
C ASN A 260 5.20 -15.32 -20.99
N THR A 261 6.31 -15.98 -20.70
CA THR A 261 6.66 -17.28 -21.28
C THR A 261 5.61 -18.36 -20.98
N ASN A 262 5.00 -18.29 -19.79
CA ASN A 262 3.94 -19.22 -19.36
C ASN A 262 2.52 -18.74 -19.72
N ASN A 263 2.40 -17.68 -20.52
CA ASN A 263 1.12 -17.09 -20.94
C ASN A 263 0.24 -16.60 -19.77
N ALA A 264 0.82 -16.22 -18.64
CA ALA A 264 0.12 -15.61 -17.50
C ALA A 264 -0.20 -14.13 -17.80
N THR A 265 -0.94 -13.89 -18.89
CA THR A 265 -1.28 -12.54 -19.39
C THR A 265 -2.40 -11.87 -18.59
N ASN A 266 -3.00 -12.60 -17.66
CA ASN A 266 -4.05 -12.13 -16.74
C ASN A 266 -3.51 -11.48 -15.46
N ILE A 267 -2.23 -11.14 -15.42
CA ILE A 267 -1.58 -10.43 -14.30
C ILE A 267 -1.39 -8.96 -14.66
N THR A 268 -1.89 -8.06 -13.81
CA THR A 268 -1.54 -6.63 -13.85
C THR A 268 -0.39 -6.38 -12.89
N TRP A 269 0.71 -5.84 -13.38
CA TRP A 269 1.95 -5.64 -12.63
C TRP A 269 2.06 -4.24 -12.04
N PHE A 270 2.35 -4.16 -10.75
CA PHE A 270 2.59 -2.91 -10.00
C PHE A 270 4.06 -2.77 -9.63
N PHE A 271 4.60 -1.58 -9.72
CA PHE A 271 5.90 -1.21 -9.18
C PHE A 271 5.66 -0.36 -7.94
N HIS A 272 5.98 -0.87 -6.77
CA HIS A 272 5.57 -0.32 -5.48
C HIS A 272 6.78 0.21 -4.69
N ALA A 273 6.87 1.53 -4.52
CA ALA A 273 7.91 2.21 -3.75
C ALA A 273 7.37 2.72 -2.42
N ASP A 274 8.23 2.89 -1.42
CA ASP A 274 7.98 3.74 -0.26
C ASP A 274 8.19 5.21 -0.66
N ASP A 275 7.48 6.14 -0.01
CA ASP A 275 7.57 7.58 -0.29
C ASP A 275 8.95 8.17 0.01
N GLN A 276 9.72 7.50 0.89
CA GLN A 276 11.07 7.85 1.27
C GLN A 276 12.04 6.70 1.05
N SER A 277 13.23 7.00 0.54
CA SER A 277 14.26 6.00 0.37
C SER A 277 15.12 5.83 1.62
N PHE A 278 15.33 4.58 2.06
CA PHE A 278 16.24 4.21 3.13
C PHE A 278 17.22 3.12 2.65
N PRO A 279 18.55 3.38 2.74
CA PRO A 279 19.20 4.61 3.20
C PRO A 279 18.94 5.80 2.25
N GLN A 280 19.02 7.03 2.78
CA GLN A 280 18.86 8.26 2.00
C GLN A 280 20.14 8.58 1.20
N GLU A 281 20.46 7.71 0.27
CA GLU A 281 21.65 7.79 -0.58
C GLU A 281 21.24 7.98 -2.06
N ALA A 282 22.00 8.71 -2.82
CA ALA A 282 21.66 9.03 -4.21
C ALA A 282 21.46 7.79 -5.10
N TRP A 283 22.16 6.70 -4.81
CA TRP A 283 22.00 5.44 -5.52
C TRP A 283 20.67 4.74 -5.23
N ASN A 284 20.00 5.07 -4.12
CA ASN A 284 18.74 4.46 -3.68
C ASN A 284 17.51 5.23 -4.22
N ASP A 285 17.65 5.96 -5.30
CA ASP A 285 16.53 6.62 -5.97
C ASP A 285 15.65 5.58 -6.66
N ILE A 286 14.33 5.71 -6.49
CA ILE A 286 13.33 4.78 -7.02
C ILE A 286 13.40 4.61 -8.54
N ALA A 287 13.88 5.62 -9.26
CA ALA A 287 14.03 5.56 -10.71
C ALA A 287 15.04 4.49 -11.17
N TYR A 288 16.05 4.17 -10.37
CA TYR A 288 17.03 3.14 -10.71
C TYR A 288 16.48 1.71 -10.60
N TYR A 289 15.41 1.53 -9.80
CA TYR A 289 14.74 0.24 -9.61
C TYR A 289 13.67 -0.06 -10.66
N TYR A 290 13.24 0.94 -11.42
CA TYR A 290 12.07 0.83 -12.29
C TYR A 290 12.31 -0.12 -13.47
N PRO A 291 11.49 -1.20 -13.63
CA PRO A 291 11.64 -2.16 -14.72
C PRO A 291 11.40 -1.58 -16.12
N GLY A 292 10.63 -0.50 -16.21
CA GLY A 292 10.27 0.16 -17.46
C GLY A 292 8.81 -0.07 -17.86
N ASP A 293 8.30 0.82 -18.70
CA ASP A 293 6.88 0.89 -19.09
C ASP A 293 6.36 -0.36 -19.81
N ASN A 294 7.25 -1.16 -20.41
CA ASN A 294 6.88 -2.41 -21.08
C ASN A 294 6.63 -3.57 -20.11
N TYR A 295 7.07 -3.44 -18.87
CA TYR A 295 6.93 -4.46 -17.82
C TYR A 295 5.86 -4.10 -16.82
N ILE A 296 5.74 -2.84 -16.45
CA ILE A 296 4.89 -2.36 -15.37
C ILE A 296 3.60 -1.75 -15.93
N ASP A 297 2.47 -2.13 -15.38
CA ASP A 297 1.16 -1.59 -15.75
C ASP A 297 0.79 -0.36 -14.88
N TRP A 298 1.08 -0.40 -13.58
CA TRP A 298 0.74 0.64 -12.59
C TRP A 298 1.94 0.98 -11.70
N LEU A 299 2.06 2.24 -11.30
CA LEU A 299 2.95 2.64 -10.21
C LEU A 299 2.20 2.54 -8.89
N GLY A 300 2.92 2.16 -7.83
CA GLY A 300 2.44 2.05 -6.46
C GLY A 300 3.29 2.85 -5.49
N VAL A 301 2.70 3.31 -4.40
CA VAL A 301 3.41 3.99 -3.32
C VAL A 301 2.78 3.70 -1.97
N SER A 302 3.63 3.51 -0.94
CA SER A 302 3.23 3.58 0.47
C SER A 302 3.43 4.98 1.00
N ILE A 303 2.43 5.51 1.72
CA ILE A 303 2.50 6.80 2.39
C ILE A 303 1.93 6.66 3.80
N TYR A 304 2.78 6.72 4.79
CA TYR A 304 2.36 6.64 6.18
C TYR A 304 2.56 7.97 6.90
N GLY A 305 1.59 8.32 7.74
CA GLY A 305 1.77 9.35 8.75
C GLY A 305 2.61 8.84 9.91
N PRO A 306 2.79 9.63 10.98
CA PRO A 306 3.52 9.22 12.17
C PRO A 306 3.15 7.82 12.66
N TYR A 307 4.15 6.99 12.96
CA TYR A 307 3.98 5.66 13.53
C TYR A 307 3.82 5.68 15.05
N THR A 308 4.39 6.69 15.70
CA THR A 308 4.35 6.85 17.16
C THR A 308 3.80 8.21 17.56
N LYS A 309 3.31 8.30 18.81
CA LYS A 309 2.77 9.55 19.38
C LYS A 309 3.84 10.63 19.64
N ASP A 310 5.11 10.26 19.58
CA ASP A 310 6.25 11.14 19.86
C ASP A 310 6.79 11.79 18.57
N GLU A 311 6.31 11.35 17.40
CA GLU A 311 6.66 11.93 16.11
C GLU A 311 5.83 13.17 15.81
N ASP A 312 6.41 14.10 15.05
CA ASP A 312 5.71 15.31 14.61
C ASP A 312 4.58 14.95 13.63
N PHE A 313 3.43 15.58 13.79
CA PHE A 313 2.32 15.44 12.86
C PHE A 313 2.67 16.08 11.52
N ILE A 314 2.62 15.29 10.46
CA ILE A 314 2.82 15.71 9.07
C ILE A 314 1.56 15.37 8.28
N TYR A 315 1.07 16.28 7.45
CA TYR A 315 -0.09 16.05 6.62
C TYR A 315 0.22 15.08 5.48
N PHE A 316 -0.79 14.30 5.08
CA PHE A 316 -0.67 13.41 3.91
C PHE A 316 -0.28 14.18 2.63
N SER A 317 -0.83 15.38 2.46
CA SER A 317 -0.52 16.26 1.33
C SER A 317 0.97 16.60 1.22
N ASP A 318 1.68 16.75 2.36
CA ASP A 318 3.10 17.09 2.37
C ASP A 318 3.97 15.95 1.83
N PHE A 319 3.59 14.70 2.11
CA PHE A 319 4.23 13.52 1.51
C PHE A 319 3.92 13.43 0.01
N MET A 320 2.66 13.63 -0.36
CA MET A 320 2.24 13.56 -1.76
C MET A 320 2.94 14.62 -2.63
N GLU A 321 3.14 15.84 -2.13
CA GLU A 321 3.88 16.90 -2.83
C GLU A 321 5.32 16.50 -3.14
N GLN A 322 5.93 15.63 -2.33
CA GLN A 322 7.31 15.18 -2.50
C GLN A 322 7.42 13.95 -3.42
N ILE A 323 6.52 12.98 -3.29
CA ILE A 323 6.64 11.70 -4.00
C ILE A 323 5.99 11.73 -5.40
N TYR A 324 4.86 12.42 -5.57
CA TYR A 324 4.16 12.44 -6.85
C TYR A 324 5.00 12.93 -8.04
N PRO A 325 5.82 14.01 -7.91
CA PRO A 325 6.72 14.42 -8.98
C PRO A 325 7.77 13.35 -9.34
N LYS A 326 8.25 12.57 -8.37
CA LYS A 326 9.20 11.48 -8.63
C LYS A 326 8.55 10.35 -9.41
N LEU A 327 7.34 9.92 -9.00
CA LEU A 327 6.58 8.88 -9.68
C LEU A 327 6.25 9.28 -11.13
N THR A 328 5.77 10.50 -11.34
CA THR A 328 5.45 11.00 -12.69
C THR A 328 6.69 11.25 -13.55
N ALA A 329 7.86 11.49 -12.96
CA ALA A 329 9.13 11.56 -13.68
C ALA A 329 9.60 10.18 -14.18
N ILE A 330 9.31 9.11 -13.43
CA ILE A 330 9.60 7.73 -13.84
C ILE A 330 8.73 7.34 -15.05
N SER A 331 7.43 7.57 -14.96
CA SER A 331 6.50 7.32 -16.05
C SER A 331 5.30 8.28 -15.99
N PRO A 332 5.23 9.28 -16.89
CA PRO A 332 4.24 10.34 -16.81
C PRO A 332 2.80 9.91 -17.13
N ASN A 333 2.64 8.76 -17.77
CA ASN A 333 1.34 8.29 -18.26
C ASN A 333 0.78 7.09 -17.50
N LYS A 334 1.55 6.48 -16.61
CA LYS A 334 1.07 5.34 -15.81
C LYS A 334 0.09 5.81 -14.74
N PRO A 335 -1.00 5.05 -14.51
CA PRO A 335 -1.82 5.27 -13.34
C PRO A 335 -1.03 4.96 -12.08
N ILE A 336 -1.33 5.70 -11.00
CA ILE A 336 -0.67 5.57 -9.71
C ILE A 336 -1.70 5.09 -8.69
N ALA A 337 -1.31 4.13 -7.88
CA ALA A 337 -2.04 3.65 -6.72
C ALA A 337 -1.31 4.04 -5.43
N VAL A 338 -1.99 4.64 -4.47
CA VAL A 338 -1.51 4.68 -3.10
C VAL A 338 -1.88 3.33 -2.49
N LEU A 339 -0.95 2.37 -2.58
CA LEU A 339 -1.20 0.97 -2.25
C LEU A 339 -1.25 0.72 -0.75
N GLU A 340 -0.53 1.53 -0.01
CA GLU A 340 -0.56 1.53 1.44
C GLU A 340 -0.65 2.96 1.95
N PHE A 341 -1.61 3.24 2.82
CA PHE A 341 -1.62 4.46 3.59
C PHE A 341 -2.30 4.26 4.93
N GLY A 342 -1.81 4.97 5.92
CA GLY A 342 -2.30 4.89 7.27
C GLY A 342 -1.56 5.84 8.20
N ILE A 343 -2.06 5.98 9.41
CA ILE A 343 -1.46 6.76 10.50
C ILE A 343 -1.85 6.15 11.83
N THR A 344 -0.94 6.17 12.81
CA THR A 344 -1.25 5.74 14.17
C THR A 344 -2.22 6.71 14.85
N GLU A 345 -2.91 6.25 15.89
CA GLU A 345 -3.72 7.12 16.77
C GLU A 345 -2.78 7.95 17.66
N MET A 346 -2.90 9.28 17.60
CA MET A 346 -1.97 10.23 18.27
C MET A 346 -2.64 10.95 19.47
#